data_786483a68856f92990e1cb0ebc549cdc
#
_entry.id   786483a68856f92990e1cb0ebc549cdc
#
_cell.length_a   1.000
_cell.length_b   1.000
_cell.length_c   1.000
_cell.angle_alpha   90.00
_cell.angle_beta   90.00
_cell.angle_gamma   90.00
#
_symmetry.space_group_name_H-M   'P 1'
#
loop_
_entity.id
_entity.type
_entity.pdbx_description
1 polymer ?
#
loop_
_entity_poly.entity_id
_entity_poly.type
_entity_poly.pdbx_seq_one_letter_code
_entity_poly.pdbx_strand_id
1 'polypeptide(L)'
;VLVVLAQFQNRSLTTTAADWNELFFGADQSMADYYDAASFGQLDLQPATETEGTADDGVVVVTLPRNHPNSGRNFFGYNAVARQILAAADASVDFAAYDAVINGGNGDGSLSPDELHLGIVVAGTEAAQACTGGLASPKAHS
;
A
#
# COMPACT_ATOMS: atom_id res chain seq x y z
N VAL A 1 -3.86 -1.98 8.79
CA VAL A 1 -3.15 -2.12 7.51
C VAL A 1 -3.50 -0.95 6.59
N LEU A 2 -2.51 -0.33 5.96
CA LEU A 2 -2.70 0.71 4.94
C LEU A 2 -2.26 0.16 3.57
N VAL A 3 -3.12 0.30 2.57
CA VAL A 3 -2.83 -0.08 1.18
C VAL A 3 -2.69 1.20 0.35
N VAL A 4 -1.50 1.47 -0.19
CA VAL A 4 -1.25 2.64 -1.04
C VAL A 4 -1.18 2.22 -2.50
N LEU A 5 -2.12 2.69 -3.29
CA LEU A 5 -2.23 2.44 -4.72
C LEU A 5 -1.55 3.55 -5.51
N ALA A 6 -0.37 3.28 -6.05
CA ALA A 6 0.45 4.28 -6.71
C ALA A 6 0.30 4.28 -8.23
N GLN A 7 -0.08 5.42 -8.77
CA GLN A 7 -0.20 5.70 -10.19
C GLN A 7 0.82 6.74 -10.66
N PHE A 8 1.00 6.86 -11.96
CA PHE A 8 1.93 7.78 -12.60
C PHE A 8 1.24 8.53 -13.75
N GLN A 9 1.79 9.66 -14.21
CA GLN A 9 1.23 10.43 -15.32
C GLN A 9 0.94 9.60 -16.59
N ASN A 10 1.76 8.59 -16.85
CA ASN A 10 1.65 7.73 -18.03
C ASN A 10 1.22 6.29 -17.70
N ARG A 11 0.85 5.99 -16.45
CA ARG A 11 0.43 4.64 -16.05
C ARG A 11 -0.54 4.70 -14.88
N SER A 12 -1.77 4.22 -15.14
CA SER A 12 -2.80 4.06 -14.12
C SER A 12 -3.00 2.60 -13.77
N LEU A 13 -3.57 2.34 -12.61
CA LEU A 13 -4.10 1.03 -12.23
C LEU A 13 -5.37 0.74 -13.05
N THR A 14 -5.63 -0.53 -13.28
CA THR A 14 -6.86 -1.01 -13.93
C THR A 14 -7.92 -1.43 -12.90
N THR A 15 -7.54 -1.53 -11.65
CA THR A 15 -8.38 -1.83 -10.49
C THR A 15 -8.71 -0.55 -9.72
N THR A 16 -9.83 -0.56 -8.99
CA THR A 16 -10.29 0.57 -8.18
C THR A 16 -9.85 0.41 -6.72
N ALA A 17 -9.97 1.48 -5.91
CA ALA A 17 -9.77 1.41 -4.46
C ALA A 17 -10.74 0.40 -3.81
N ALA A 18 -12.00 0.38 -4.26
CA ALA A 18 -13.00 -0.56 -3.75
C ALA A 18 -12.62 -2.04 -4.02
N ASP A 19 -12.03 -2.35 -5.18
CA ASP A 19 -11.54 -3.71 -5.46
C ASP A 19 -10.44 -4.13 -4.48
N TRP A 20 -9.57 -3.20 -4.09
CA TRP A 20 -8.49 -3.46 -3.14
C TRP A 20 -9.00 -3.49 -1.69
N ASN A 21 -9.96 -2.63 -1.34
CA ASN A 21 -10.61 -2.71 -0.03
C ASN A 21 -11.27 -4.08 0.15
N GLU A 22 -12.05 -4.55 -0.82
CA GLU A 22 -12.68 -5.88 -0.78
C GLU A 22 -11.65 -7.02 -0.70
N LEU A 23 -10.54 -6.93 -1.45
CA LEU A 23 -9.48 -7.93 -1.42
C LEU A 23 -8.78 -8.00 -0.05
N PHE A 24 -8.58 -6.87 0.60
CA PHE A 24 -7.87 -6.81 1.89
C PHE A 24 -8.79 -7.01 3.09
N PHE A 25 -9.99 -6.40 3.06
CA PHE A 25 -10.86 -6.27 4.24
C PHE A 25 -12.29 -6.79 4.04
N GLY A 26 -12.59 -7.36 2.86
CA GLY A 26 -13.90 -7.94 2.59
C GLY A 26 -14.26 -9.06 3.57
N ALA A 27 -15.56 -9.30 3.73
CA ALA A 27 -16.08 -10.25 4.72
C ALA A 27 -15.73 -11.72 4.43
N ASP A 28 -15.50 -12.06 3.16
CA ASP A 28 -15.26 -13.44 2.71
C ASP A 28 -14.09 -13.46 1.70
N GLN A 29 -13.21 -14.45 1.80
CA GLN A 29 -12.08 -14.68 0.89
C GLN A 29 -11.12 -13.48 0.74
N SER A 30 -11.10 -12.60 1.73
CA SER A 30 -10.16 -11.48 1.83
C SER A 30 -8.87 -11.89 2.53
N MET A 31 -7.90 -10.98 2.55
CA MET A 31 -6.69 -11.15 3.34
C MET A 31 -7.02 -11.19 4.85
N ALA A 32 -7.94 -10.33 5.30
CA ALA A 32 -8.39 -10.31 6.71
C ALA A 32 -9.05 -11.63 7.10
N ASP A 33 -9.99 -12.13 6.32
CA ASP A 33 -10.64 -13.43 6.53
C ASP A 33 -9.64 -14.59 6.61
N TYR A 34 -8.66 -14.61 5.68
CA TYR A 34 -7.60 -15.63 5.69
C TYR A 34 -6.76 -15.59 6.97
N TYR A 35 -6.32 -14.42 7.41
CA TYR A 35 -5.46 -14.30 8.59
C TYR A 35 -6.23 -14.50 9.89
N ASP A 36 -7.50 -14.11 9.97
CA ASP A 36 -8.38 -14.43 11.09
C ASP A 36 -8.50 -15.94 11.25
N ALA A 37 -8.86 -16.64 10.19
CA ALA A 37 -8.99 -18.10 10.19
C ALA A 37 -7.65 -18.81 10.48
N ALA A 38 -6.54 -18.38 9.86
CA ALA A 38 -5.22 -18.99 10.02
C ALA A 38 -4.64 -18.80 11.42
N SER A 39 -4.97 -17.70 12.08
CA SER A 39 -4.54 -17.36 13.44
C SER A 39 -5.50 -17.85 14.54
N PHE A 40 -6.60 -18.52 14.18
CA PHE A 40 -7.67 -18.88 15.10
C PHE A 40 -8.30 -17.67 15.83
N GLY A 41 -8.55 -16.58 15.09
CA GLY A 41 -9.15 -15.35 15.60
C GLY A 41 -8.19 -14.48 16.41
N GLN A 42 -6.87 -14.69 16.32
CA GLN A 42 -5.90 -13.90 17.08
C GLN A 42 -5.33 -12.71 16.30
N LEU A 43 -5.40 -12.74 14.96
CA LEU A 43 -4.93 -11.67 14.10
C LEU A 43 -6.10 -11.08 13.33
N ASP A 44 -6.52 -9.91 13.75
CA ASP A 44 -7.59 -9.13 13.12
C ASP A 44 -6.97 -7.98 12.31
N LEU A 45 -7.03 -8.07 10.99
CA LEU A 45 -6.50 -7.04 10.09
C LEU A 45 -7.55 -5.95 9.90
N GLN A 46 -7.33 -4.79 10.51
CA GLN A 46 -8.20 -3.63 10.38
C GLN A 46 -7.68 -2.64 9.32
N PRO A 47 -8.57 -1.98 8.57
CA PRO A 47 -8.19 -0.88 7.69
C PRO A 47 -7.57 0.27 8.49
N ALA A 48 -6.60 0.92 7.91
CA ALA A 48 -5.99 2.11 8.48
C ALA A 48 -6.93 3.32 8.33
N THR A 49 -6.89 4.23 9.30
CA THR A 49 -7.59 5.52 9.21
C THR A 49 -6.92 6.42 8.18
N GLU A 50 -7.69 6.91 7.23
CA GLU A 50 -7.25 7.81 6.18
C GLU A 50 -8.43 8.67 5.66
N THR A 51 -8.19 9.65 4.79
CA THR A 51 -9.20 10.61 4.31
C THR A 51 -9.32 10.69 2.79
N GLU A 52 -8.65 9.81 2.05
CA GLU A 52 -8.73 9.76 0.58
C GLU A 52 -9.92 8.92 0.13
N GLY A 53 -10.66 9.36 -0.87
CA GLY A 53 -11.75 8.57 -1.45
C GLY A 53 -12.87 8.24 -0.46
N THR A 54 -12.97 6.99 -0.06
CA THR A 54 -13.85 6.53 1.03
C THR A 54 -13.06 6.50 2.31
N ALA A 55 -13.32 7.45 3.19
CA ALA A 55 -12.57 7.60 4.44
C ALA A 55 -12.60 6.32 5.29
N ASP A 56 -11.48 6.03 5.93
CA ASP A 56 -11.28 4.90 6.86
C ASP A 56 -11.43 3.51 6.21
N ASP A 57 -11.31 3.42 4.86
CA ASP A 57 -11.34 2.13 4.17
C ASP A 57 -9.95 1.46 4.05
N GLY A 58 -8.90 2.15 4.50
CA GLY A 58 -7.54 1.65 4.52
C GLY A 58 -6.85 1.66 3.15
N VAL A 59 -7.42 2.30 2.13
CA VAL A 59 -6.89 2.33 0.77
C VAL A 59 -6.71 3.77 0.30
N VAL A 60 -5.48 4.16 0.01
CA VAL A 60 -5.13 5.50 -0.49
C VAL A 60 -4.62 5.42 -1.91
N VAL A 61 -5.22 6.19 -2.82
CA VAL A 61 -4.76 6.31 -4.21
C VAL A 61 -3.89 7.55 -4.37
N VAL A 62 -2.65 7.36 -4.80
CA VAL A 62 -1.75 8.48 -5.09
C VAL A 62 -1.35 8.50 -6.56
N THR A 63 -1.34 9.68 -7.17
CA THR A 63 -0.83 9.87 -8.54
C THR A 63 0.43 10.72 -8.49
N LEU A 64 1.58 10.11 -8.74
CA LEU A 64 2.85 10.83 -8.76
C LEU A 64 2.95 11.70 -10.03
N PRO A 65 3.40 12.97 -9.91
CA PRO A 65 3.54 13.90 -11.03
C PRO A 65 4.79 13.61 -11.87
N ARG A 66 4.97 12.36 -12.25
CA ARG A 66 6.07 11.85 -13.05
C ARG A 66 5.68 10.61 -13.83
N ASN A 67 6.47 10.26 -14.83
CA ASN A 67 6.31 8.99 -15.53
C ASN A 67 6.72 7.80 -14.67
N HIS A 68 6.14 6.64 -14.93
CA HIS A 68 6.52 5.38 -14.32
C HIS A 68 8.03 5.16 -14.50
N PRO A 69 8.77 4.81 -13.44
CA PRO A 69 10.24 4.77 -13.46
C PRO A 69 10.82 3.66 -14.36
N ASN A 70 10.00 2.65 -14.67
CA ASN A 70 10.44 1.47 -15.45
C ASN A 70 11.77 0.88 -14.92
N SER A 71 11.92 0.85 -13.61
CA SER A 71 13.17 0.47 -12.93
C SER A 71 13.51 -1.02 -13.06
N GLY A 72 12.53 -1.85 -13.47
CA GLY A 72 12.72 -3.28 -13.62
C GLY A 72 13.24 -3.93 -12.33
N ARG A 73 14.44 -4.51 -12.42
CA ARG A 73 15.10 -5.16 -11.27
C ARG A 73 15.93 -4.21 -10.40
N ASN A 74 15.90 -2.90 -10.67
CA ASN A 74 16.71 -1.94 -9.93
C ASN A 74 16.06 -1.60 -8.57
N PHE A 75 16.46 -2.30 -7.54
CA PHE A 75 15.98 -2.12 -6.17
C PHE A 75 16.23 -0.71 -5.61
N PHE A 76 17.37 -0.09 -5.92
CA PHE A 76 17.67 1.26 -5.44
C PHE A 76 16.72 2.32 -6.03
N GLY A 77 16.36 2.17 -7.30
CA GLY A 77 15.36 3.04 -7.94
C GLY A 77 13.98 2.91 -7.28
N TYR A 78 13.63 1.71 -6.81
CA TYR A 78 12.37 1.46 -6.13
C TYR A 78 12.27 2.18 -4.77
N ASN A 79 13.32 2.16 -3.95
CA ASN A 79 13.30 2.84 -2.65
C ASN A 79 13.02 4.35 -2.77
N ALA A 80 13.59 4.99 -3.79
CA ALA A 80 13.33 6.40 -4.07
C ALA A 80 11.87 6.65 -4.48
N VAL A 81 11.28 5.73 -5.26
CA VAL A 81 9.86 5.80 -5.66
C VAL A 81 8.94 5.55 -4.48
N ALA A 82 9.22 4.54 -3.66
CA ALA A 82 8.44 4.23 -2.47
C ALA A 82 8.36 5.43 -1.51
N ARG A 83 9.49 6.12 -1.29
CA ARG A 83 9.50 7.36 -0.49
C ARG A 83 8.61 8.47 -1.08
N GLN A 84 8.59 8.62 -2.40
CA GLN A 84 7.71 9.60 -3.04
C GLN A 84 6.24 9.22 -2.93
N ILE A 85 5.92 7.92 -3.02
CA ILE A 85 4.57 7.39 -2.83
C ILE A 85 4.09 7.70 -1.41
N LEU A 86 4.89 7.38 -0.39
CA LEU A 86 4.55 7.64 1.01
C LEU A 86 4.42 9.13 1.30
N ALA A 87 5.32 9.96 0.77
CA ALA A 87 5.21 11.41 0.91
C ALA A 87 3.94 11.98 0.23
N ALA A 88 3.44 11.34 -0.83
CA ALA A 88 2.18 11.74 -1.45
C ALA A 88 0.96 11.25 -0.64
N ALA A 89 1.06 10.10 0.02
CA ALA A 89 0.01 9.58 0.89
C ALA A 89 -0.14 10.36 2.21
N ASP A 90 0.92 11.04 2.65
CA ASP A 90 0.95 11.87 3.88
C ASP A 90 -0.13 12.97 3.90
N ALA A 91 -0.59 13.39 2.74
CA ALA A 91 -1.70 14.36 2.63
C ALA A 91 -3.05 13.79 3.12
N SER A 92 -3.20 12.48 3.16
CA SER A 92 -4.46 11.78 3.49
C SER A 92 -4.32 10.86 4.70
N VAL A 93 -3.10 10.62 5.18
CA VAL A 93 -2.80 9.70 6.29
C VAL A 93 -2.00 10.45 7.35
N ASP A 94 -2.49 10.51 8.56
CA ASP A 94 -1.70 10.99 9.71
C ASP A 94 -0.79 9.85 10.22
N PHE A 95 0.38 9.72 9.62
CA PHE A 95 1.35 8.70 10.00
C PHE A 95 1.82 8.86 11.45
N ALA A 96 1.89 10.09 11.97
CA ALA A 96 2.31 10.33 13.35
C ALA A 96 1.30 9.81 14.38
N ALA A 97 0.02 9.70 14.00
CA ALA A 97 -0.99 9.15 14.88
C ALA A 97 -0.75 7.67 15.21
N TYR A 98 -0.13 6.90 14.31
CA TYR A 98 0.18 5.49 14.54
C TYR A 98 1.38 5.27 15.47
N ASP A 99 2.35 6.19 15.48
CA ASP A 99 3.47 6.17 16.43
C ASP A 99 3.05 6.67 17.83
N ALA A 100 1.94 7.40 17.92
CA ALA A 100 1.52 8.03 19.18
C ALA A 100 1.14 6.99 20.24
N VAL A 101 1.74 7.11 21.45
CA VAL A 101 1.50 6.19 22.58
C VAL A 101 0.01 6.09 22.97
N ILE A 102 -0.74 7.17 22.83
CA ILE A 102 -2.18 7.18 23.11
C ILE A 102 -2.99 6.27 22.18
N ASN A 103 -2.47 5.97 20.99
CA ASN A 103 -3.07 5.10 20.00
C ASN A 103 -2.42 3.70 19.93
N GLY A 104 -1.54 3.40 20.89
CA GLY A 104 -0.86 2.11 20.97
C GLY A 104 0.51 2.05 20.29
N GLY A 105 0.99 3.16 19.73
CA GLY A 105 2.37 3.31 19.26
C GLY A 105 3.38 3.44 20.38
N ASN A 106 4.65 3.51 20.04
CA ASN A 106 5.74 3.60 21.03
C ASN A 106 6.29 5.02 21.24
N GLY A 107 5.97 5.96 20.34
CA GLY A 107 6.34 7.39 20.43
C GLY A 107 7.81 7.67 20.14
N ASP A 108 8.48 6.81 19.39
CA ASP A 108 9.92 6.95 19.11
C ASP A 108 10.23 7.79 17.84
N GLY A 109 9.20 8.25 17.12
CA GLY A 109 9.31 9.04 15.90
C GLY A 109 9.56 8.20 14.65
N SER A 110 9.36 6.88 14.72
CA SER A 110 9.53 5.96 13.61
C SER A 110 8.39 4.93 13.60
N LEU A 111 7.79 4.69 12.44
CA LEU A 111 6.78 3.65 12.33
C LEU A 111 7.42 2.26 12.18
N SER A 112 7.05 1.38 13.06
CA SER A 112 7.39 -0.04 13.02
C SER A 112 6.26 -0.87 12.40
N PRO A 113 6.53 -2.13 11.97
CA PRO A 113 5.47 -3.03 11.51
C PRO A 113 4.42 -3.36 12.58
N ASP A 114 4.76 -3.24 13.86
CA ASP A 114 3.80 -3.47 14.95
C ASP A 114 2.77 -2.33 15.08
N GLU A 115 3.09 -1.15 14.54
CA GLU A 115 2.24 0.04 14.60
C GLU A 115 1.42 0.22 13.34
N LEU A 116 2.02 -0.01 12.16
CA LEU A 116 1.34 0.10 10.88
C LEU A 116 1.92 -0.87 9.86
N HIS A 117 1.11 -1.81 9.39
CA HIS A 117 1.44 -2.61 8.21
C HIS A 117 1.13 -1.83 6.94
N LEU A 118 2.08 -1.80 6.01
CA LEU A 118 2.00 -1.02 4.79
C LEU A 118 2.13 -1.89 3.55
N GLY A 119 1.12 -1.85 2.69
CA GLY A 119 1.15 -2.43 1.34
C GLY A 119 1.26 -1.33 0.28
N ILE A 120 2.22 -1.44 -0.64
CA ILE A 120 2.33 -0.51 -1.78
C ILE A 120 2.09 -1.29 -3.07
N VAL A 121 1.04 -0.91 -3.79
CA VAL A 121 0.70 -1.44 -5.10
C VAL A 121 1.06 -0.40 -6.16
N VAL A 122 1.89 -0.76 -7.11
CA VAL A 122 2.40 0.15 -8.13
C VAL A 122 1.77 -0.18 -9.48
N ALA A 123 1.20 0.82 -10.15
CA ALA A 123 0.67 0.66 -11.49
C ALA A 123 1.77 0.20 -12.47
N GLY A 124 1.55 -0.92 -13.14
CA GLY A 124 2.51 -1.51 -14.08
C GLY A 124 2.39 -3.03 -14.15
N THR A 125 3.28 -3.65 -14.89
CA THR A 125 3.41 -5.11 -14.95
C THR A 125 4.56 -5.55 -14.06
N GLU A 126 4.38 -6.67 -13.38
CA GLU A 126 5.44 -7.29 -12.56
C GLU A 126 6.66 -7.64 -13.44
N ALA A 127 7.88 -7.35 -12.95
CA ALA A 127 9.12 -7.49 -13.74
C ALA A 127 9.40 -8.94 -14.19
N ALA A 128 8.89 -9.93 -13.47
CA ALA A 128 9.03 -11.33 -13.84
C ALA A 128 8.10 -11.74 -15.00
N GLN A 129 7.01 -10.98 -15.20
CA GLN A 129 6.01 -11.18 -16.25
C GLN A 129 6.09 -10.11 -17.34
N ALA A 130 7.15 -9.31 -17.39
CA ALA A 130 7.30 -8.25 -18.38
C ALA A 130 7.24 -8.82 -19.80
N CYS A 131 6.04 -8.85 -20.35
CA CYS A 131 5.82 -9.08 -21.76
C CYS A 131 6.41 -7.92 -22.56
N THR A 132 6.92 -8.19 -23.74
CA THR A 132 7.45 -7.21 -24.67
C THR A 132 6.49 -6.02 -24.84
N GLY A 133 6.91 -4.85 -24.34
CA GLY A 133 6.16 -3.58 -24.48
C GLY A 133 5.47 -3.06 -23.21
N GLY A 134 5.49 -3.77 -22.10
CA GLY A 134 4.98 -3.29 -20.81
C GLY A 134 6.00 -2.50 -20.00
N LEU A 135 5.54 -1.54 -19.20
CA LEU A 135 6.37 -0.88 -18.20
C LEU A 135 6.51 -1.83 -16.99
N ALA A 136 7.73 -2.28 -16.72
CA ALA A 136 7.99 -3.23 -15.65
C ALA A 136 7.91 -2.57 -14.26
N SER A 137 7.10 -3.13 -13.38
CA SER A 137 7.14 -2.85 -11.93
C SER A 137 8.31 -3.57 -11.26
N PRO A 138 8.69 -3.19 -10.04
CA PRO A 138 9.63 -3.95 -9.24
C PRO A 138 9.13 -5.38 -9.04
N LYS A 139 10.06 -6.30 -8.96
CA LYS A 139 9.76 -7.71 -8.71
C LYS A 139 9.15 -7.85 -7.32
N ALA A 140 8.00 -8.50 -7.21
CA ALA A 140 7.49 -8.91 -5.92
C ALA A 140 8.49 -9.87 -5.26
N HIS A 141 8.78 -9.65 -3.99
CA HIS A 141 9.54 -10.58 -3.19
C HIS A 141 8.58 -11.42 -2.37
N SER A 142 8.68 -12.72 -2.56
CA SER A 142 8.05 -13.71 -1.70
C SER A 142 8.88 -13.91 -0.44
#